data_fd7488b103436c028cad3c4a2b23ba72
#
_entry.id   fd7488b103436c028cad3c4a2b23ba72
#
_cell.length_a   1.000
_cell.length_b   1.000
_cell.length_c   1.000
_cell.angle_alpha   90.00
_cell.angle_beta   90.00
_cell.angle_gamma   90.00
#
_symmetry.space_group_name_H-M   'P 1'
#
loop_
_entity.id
_entity.type
_entity.pdbx_description
1 polymer ?
#
loop_
_entity_poly.entity_id
_entity_poly.type
_entity_poly.pdbx_seq_one_letter_code
_entity_poly.pdbx_strand_id
1 'polypeptide(L)'
;MSDRQIPVPNRLERQKQRTRAALLRAAQEFIAAGKLNAPILEITQAADIGMGSFYNHFGSKEELFAAAVADVLDAQGELLDRLTESLSDPAERFACRYRLCGRLFRLQPQESRIMLSIGVSLLSSDRGLAPRAKRDIVAASEAGRFQVDDPDIALAIAGGALLGLGQLLLDQPDRDDAQTADDVTRDVLRMFGVTAKRAERLTTQALPDLTSGNDAGSAA
;
A
#
# COMPACT_ATOMS: atom_id res chain seq x y z
N MET A 1 26.76 25.05 12.46
CA MET A 1 26.03 23.90 11.86
C MET A 1 26.03 22.83 12.93
N SER A 2 24.89 22.67 13.62
CA SER A 2 24.79 21.76 14.77
C SER A 2 24.39 20.38 14.25
N ASP A 3 25.32 19.45 14.35
CA ASP A 3 25.12 18.04 13.99
C ASP A 3 24.13 17.41 15.01
N ARG A 4 22.85 17.25 14.63
CA ARG A 4 21.87 16.55 15.43
C ARG A 4 22.14 15.05 15.30
N GLN A 5 22.99 14.52 16.18
CA GLN A 5 23.11 13.10 16.37
C GLN A 5 21.75 12.53 16.75
N ILE A 6 21.19 11.67 15.89
CA ILE A 6 20.00 10.87 16.21
C ILE A 6 20.39 9.93 17.36
N PRO A 7 19.72 9.96 18.53
CA PRO A 7 20.08 9.10 19.65
C PRO A 7 19.88 7.63 19.26
N VAL A 8 20.91 6.82 19.42
CA VAL A 8 20.80 5.37 19.23
C VAL A 8 19.83 4.83 20.29
N PRO A 9 18.76 4.12 19.92
CA PRO A 9 17.76 3.62 20.88
C PRO A 9 18.43 2.71 21.90
N ASN A 10 18.11 2.91 23.18
CA ASN A 10 18.63 2.10 24.25
C ASN A 10 18.04 0.67 24.21
N ARG A 11 18.59 -0.26 25.03
CA ARG A 11 18.15 -1.66 25.05
C ARG A 11 16.65 -1.82 25.35
N LEU A 12 16.09 -1.00 26.21
CA LEU A 12 14.68 -1.01 26.57
C LEU A 12 13.79 -0.55 25.42
N GLU A 13 14.17 0.50 24.72
CA GLU A 13 13.48 1.00 23.54
C GLU A 13 13.47 -0.02 22.40
N ARG A 14 14.62 -0.67 22.12
CA ARG A 14 14.71 -1.77 21.16
C ARG A 14 13.79 -2.93 21.51
N GLN A 15 13.74 -3.32 22.79
CA GLN A 15 12.81 -4.36 23.25
C GLN A 15 11.36 -3.94 23.05
N LYS A 16 11.02 -2.70 23.39
CA LYS A 16 9.68 -2.15 23.20
C LYS A 16 9.27 -2.14 21.71
N GLN A 17 10.17 -1.74 20.83
CA GLN A 17 9.93 -1.75 19.38
C GLN A 17 9.73 -3.17 18.84
N ARG A 18 10.54 -4.16 19.28
CA ARG A 18 10.38 -5.57 18.88
C ARG A 18 9.03 -6.14 19.32
N THR A 19 8.62 -5.88 20.55
CA THR A 19 7.31 -6.31 21.07
C THR A 19 6.17 -5.71 20.26
N ARG A 20 6.25 -4.40 19.97
CA ARG A 20 5.24 -3.71 19.15
C ARG A 20 5.18 -4.29 17.74
N ALA A 21 6.31 -4.53 17.10
CA ALA A 21 6.37 -5.11 15.76
C ALA A 21 5.81 -6.55 15.70
N ALA A 22 6.05 -7.36 16.75
CA ALA A 22 5.47 -8.70 16.82
C ALA A 22 3.95 -8.67 16.96
N LEU A 23 3.39 -7.75 17.75
CA LEU A 23 1.94 -7.55 17.86
C LEU A 23 1.32 -7.08 16.54
N LEU A 24 1.97 -6.16 15.81
CA LEU A 24 1.51 -5.70 14.51
C LEU A 24 1.48 -6.85 13.49
N ARG A 25 2.54 -7.67 13.40
CA ARG A 25 2.59 -8.84 12.50
C ARG A 25 1.48 -9.85 12.80
N ALA A 26 1.30 -10.21 14.08
CA ALA A 26 0.21 -11.10 14.48
C ALA A 26 -1.16 -10.52 14.07
N ALA A 27 -1.39 -9.23 14.33
CA ALA A 27 -2.64 -8.57 13.92
C ALA A 27 -2.84 -8.59 12.40
N GLN A 28 -1.80 -8.36 11.61
CA GLN A 28 -1.85 -8.45 10.14
C GLN A 28 -2.24 -9.86 9.67
N GLU A 29 -1.71 -10.91 10.29
CA GLU A 29 -2.10 -12.31 10.00
C GLU A 29 -3.57 -12.56 10.29
N PHE A 30 -4.08 -12.07 11.43
CA PHE A 30 -5.49 -12.21 11.81
C PHE A 30 -6.42 -11.46 10.85
N ILE A 31 -6.05 -10.23 10.44
CA ILE A 31 -6.81 -9.44 9.46
C ILE A 31 -6.83 -10.14 8.11
N ALA A 32 -5.68 -10.61 7.62
CA ALA A 32 -5.56 -11.31 6.34
C ALA A 32 -6.35 -12.64 6.31
N ALA A 33 -6.51 -13.29 7.48
CA ALA A 33 -7.34 -14.48 7.65
C ALA A 33 -8.83 -14.18 7.88
N GLY A 34 -9.25 -12.90 7.87
CA GLY A 34 -10.64 -12.50 8.14
C GLY A 34 -11.08 -12.67 9.60
N LYS A 35 -10.15 -12.89 10.53
CA LYS A 35 -10.41 -13.14 11.95
C LYS A 35 -10.49 -11.85 12.77
N LEU A 36 -11.30 -10.90 12.36
CA LEU A 36 -11.41 -9.58 13.00
C LEU A 36 -11.95 -9.64 14.44
N ASN A 37 -12.71 -10.70 14.78
CA ASN A 37 -13.30 -10.89 16.11
C ASN A 37 -12.44 -11.71 17.08
N ALA A 38 -11.20 -12.07 16.70
CA ALA A 38 -10.31 -12.83 17.55
C ALA A 38 -10.08 -12.14 18.90
N PRO A 39 -10.06 -12.90 20.03
CA PRO A 39 -9.73 -12.36 21.34
C PRO A 39 -8.28 -11.85 21.39
N ILE A 40 -8.02 -10.83 22.21
CA ILE A 40 -6.64 -10.32 22.43
C ILE A 40 -5.70 -11.44 22.87
N LEU A 41 -6.20 -12.41 23.65
CA LEU A 41 -5.41 -13.55 24.10
C LEU A 41 -4.83 -14.36 22.93
N GLU A 42 -5.61 -14.64 21.90
CA GLU A 42 -5.15 -15.38 20.71
C GLU A 42 -4.07 -14.59 19.95
N ILE A 43 -4.27 -13.27 19.81
CA ILE A 43 -3.32 -12.40 19.12
C ILE A 43 -1.98 -12.32 19.90
N THR A 44 -2.04 -12.19 21.22
CA THR A 44 -0.83 -12.13 22.06
C THR A 44 -0.10 -13.47 22.10
N GLN A 45 -0.81 -14.60 22.09
CA GLN A 45 -0.23 -15.93 21.94
C GLN A 45 0.47 -16.10 20.59
N ALA A 46 -0.16 -15.68 19.50
CA ALA A 46 0.46 -15.73 18.16
C ALA A 46 1.71 -14.84 18.07
N ALA A 47 1.74 -13.72 18.79
CA ALA A 47 2.89 -12.82 18.87
C ALA A 47 3.99 -13.31 19.84
N ASP A 48 3.76 -14.38 20.58
CA ASP A 48 4.61 -14.85 21.69
C ASP A 48 4.84 -13.76 22.76
N ILE A 49 3.77 -13.07 23.15
CA ILE A 49 3.80 -11.94 24.07
C ILE A 49 2.78 -12.14 25.19
N GLY A 50 3.19 -11.85 26.43
CA GLY A 50 2.28 -11.89 27.58
C GLY A 50 1.20 -10.81 27.51
N MET A 51 -0.02 -11.14 27.95
CA MET A 51 -1.19 -10.25 27.96
C MET A 51 -0.91 -8.88 28.60
N GLY A 52 -0.14 -8.84 29.70
CA GLY A 52 0.23 -7.57 30.36
C GLY A 52 1.08 -6.66 29.48
N SER A 53 1.91 -7.22 28.59
CA SER A 53 2.74 -6.46 27.68
C SER A 53 1.92 -5.82 26.54
N PHE A 54 0.79 -6.41 26.15
CA PHE A 54 -0.11 -5.85 25.16
C PHE A 54 -0.56 -4.43 25.54
N TYR A 55 -1.06 -4.28 26.78
CA TYR A 55 -1.60 -2.99 27.25
C TYR A 55 -0.52 -1.90 27.46
N ASN A 56 0.76 -2.26 27.41
CA ASN A 56 1.85 -1.29 27.37
C ASN A 56 2.04 -0.66 25.97
N HIS A 57 1.41 -1.23 24.92
CA HIS A 57 1.57 -0.81 23.53
C HIS A 57 0.29 -0.34 22.89
N PHE A 58 -0.85 -0.94 23.24
CA PHE A 58 -2.17 -0.65 22.63
C PHE A 58 -3.25 -0.68 23.71
N GLY A 59 -4.11 0.33 23.69
CA GLY A 59 -5.22 0.45 24.64
C GLY A 59 -6.37 -0.51 24.35
N SER A 60 -6.50 -0.95 23.08
CA SER A 60 -7.55 -1.86 22.63
C SER A 60 -7.12 -2.70 21.44
N LYS A 61 -7.91 -3.72 21.12
CA LYS A 61 -7.75 -4.53 19.89
C LYS A 61 -7.95 -3.70 18.63
N GLU A 62 -8.91 -2.82 18.65
CA GLU A 62 -9.24 -1.91 17.56
C GLU A 62 -8.06 -0.98 17.25
N GLU A 63 -7.39 -0.45 18.28
CA GLU A 63 -6.18 0.35 18.13
C GLU A 63 -5.04 -0.46 17.50
N LEU A 64 -4.83 -1.70 17.96
CA LEU A 64 -3.83 -2.59 17.36
C LEU A 64 -4.15 -2.86 15.88
N PHE A 65 -5.39 -3.19 15.54
CA PHE A 65 -5.79 -3.49 14.16
C PHE A 65 -5.66 -2.25 13.26
N ALA A 66 -6.07 -1.07 13.73
CA ALA A 66 -5.88 0.18 13.00
C ALA A 66 -4.39 0.47 12.75
N ALA A 67 -3.54 0.25 13.76
CA ALA A 67 -2.10 0.41 13.62
C ALA A 67 -1.48 -0.62 12.66
N ALA A 68 -1.95 -1.87 12.66
CA ALA A 68 -1.48 -2.92 11.76
C ALA A 68 -1.81 -2.62 10.29
N VAL A 69 -3.01 -2.09 10.05
CA VAL A 69 -3.43 -1.62 8.72
C VAL A 69 -2.57 -0.42 8.28
N ALA A 70 -2.42 0.58 9.15
CA ALA A 70 -1.63 1.76 8.85
C ALA A 70 -0.17 1.42 8.49
N ASP A 71 0.43 0.45 9.18
CA ASP A 71 1.78 -0.04 8.92
C ASP A 71 1.91 -0.63 7.50
N VAL A 72 0.95 -1.45 7.06
CA VAL A 72 0.92 -1.98 5.68
C VAL A 72 0.77 -0.87 4.65
N LEU A 73 -0.15 0.07 4.88
CA LEU A 73 -0.40 1.17 3.93
C LEU A 73 0.82 2.08 3.78
N ASP A 74 1.48 2.39 4.88
CA ASP A 74 2.68 3.23 4.87
C ASP A 74 3.84 2.52 4.15
N ALA A 75 4.08 1.25 4.48
CA ALA A 75 5.15 0.46 3.87
C ALA A 75 4.99 0.37 2.33
N GLN A 76 3.76 0.10 1.85
CA GLN A 76 3.48 0.09 0.42
C GLN A 76 3.63 1.46 -0.22
N GLY A 77 3.13 2.50 0.43
CA GLY A 77 3.28 3.88 -0.05
C GLY A 77 4.75 4.30 -0.18
N GLU A 78 5.57 4.01 0.81
CA GLU A 78 7.01 4.30 0.81
C GLU A 78 7.76 3.49 -0.26
N LEU A 79 7.41 2.21 -0.44
CA LEU A 79 7.98 1.38 -1.51
C LEU A 79 7.74 2.01 -2.87
N LEU A 80 6.51 2.40 -3.17
CA LEU A 80 6.17 3.02 -4.44
C LEU A 80 6.79 4.41 -4.61
N ASP A 81 6.91 5.20 -3.54
CA ASP A 81 7.61 6.49 -3.59
C ASP A 81 9.08 6.30 -4.01
N ARG A 82 9.80 5.35 -3.38
CA ARG A 82 11.19 5.04 -3.75
C ARG A 82 11.32 4.57 -5.20
N LEU A 83 10.46 3.64 -5.63
CA LEU A 83 10.52 3.05 -6.98
C LEU A 83 10.21 4.06 -8.10
N THR A 84 9.52 5.14 -7.78
CA THR A 84 9.09 6.15 -8.77
C THR A 84 9.72 7.52 -8.56
N GLU A 85 10.71 7.64 -7.69
CA GLU A 85 11.36 8.91 -7.34
C GLU A 85 11.98 9.61 -8.56
N SER A 86 12.53 8.84 -9.49
CA SER A 86 13.17 9.36 -10.71
C SER A 86 12.17 9.84 -11.77
N LEU A 87 10.88 9.53 -11.65
CA LEU A 87 9.87 9.88 -12.63
C LEU A 87 9.36 11.32 -12.43
N SER A 88 9.69 12.21 -13.34
CA SER A 88 9.31 13.62 -13.29
C SER A 88 7.91 13.92 -13.88
N ASP A 89 7.46 13.18 -14.91
CA ASP A 89 6.11 13.34 -15.50
C ASP A 89 5.07 12.70 -14.54
N PRO A 90 4.11 13.48 -14.02
CA PRO A 90 3.15 12.95 -13.04
C PRO A 90 2.20 11.90 -13.61
N ALA A 91 1.91 11.93 -14.91
CA ALA A 91 1.08 10.89 -15.54
C ALA A 91 1.87 9.58 -15.70
N GLU A 92 3.17 9.66 -15.97
CA GLU A 92 4.06 8.50 -16.01
C GLU A 92 4.21 7.89 -14.62
N ARG A 93 4.40 8.74 -13.59
CA ARG A 93 4.49 8.29 -12.20
C ARG A 93 3.20 7.63 -11.74
N PHE A 94 2.02 8.20 -12.04
CA PHE A 94 0.73 7.59 -11.74
C PHE A 94 0.59 6.21 -12.41
N ALA A 95 0.86 6.12 -13.72
CA ALA A 95 0.75 4.87 -14.47
C ALA A 95 1.70 3.79 -13.93
N CYS A 96 2.96 4.16 -13.64
CA CYS A 96 3.94 3.24 -13.07
C CYS A 96 3.48 2.70 -11.70
N ARG A 97 3.06 3.57 -10.78
CA ARG A 97 2.55 3.18 -9.47
C ARG A 97 1.34 2.28 -9.56
N TYR A 98 0.40 2.61 -10.43
CA TYR A 98 -0.83 1.84 -10.60
C TYR A 98 -0.54 0.41 -11.08
N ARG A 99 0.35 0.27 -12.07
CA ARG A 99 0.84 -1.02 -12.57
C ARG A 99 1.57 -1.82 -11.50
N LEU A 100 2.44 -1.16 -10.72
CA LEU A 100 3.15 -1.78 -9.59
C LEU A 100 2.18 -2.28 -8.52
N CYS A 101 1.14 -1.51 -8.18
CA CYS A 101 0.08 -1.97 -7.26
C CYS A 101 -0.59 -3.26 -7.76
N GLY A 102 -0.86 -3.34 -9.07
CA GLY A 102 -1.39 -4.56 -9.68
C GLY A 102 -0.50 -5.78 -9.48
N ARG A 103 0.84 -5.62 -9.64
CA ARG A 103 1.80 -6.71 -9.39
C ARG A 103 1.87 -7.10 -7.92
N LEU A 104 1.77 -6.13 -7.01
CA LEU A 104 1.82 -6.38 -5.58
C LEU A 104 0.69 -7.29 -5.10
N PHE A 105 -0.45 -7.35 -5.77
CA PHE A 105 -1.53 -8.29 -5.39
C PHE A 105 -1.10 -9.76 -5.43
N ARG A 106 -0.16 -10.12 -6.29
CA ARG A 106 0.41 -11.48 -6.33
C ARG A 106 1.65 -11.63 -5.46
N LEU A 107 2.51 -10.61 -5.45
CA LEU A 107 3.80 -10.66 -4.74
C LEU A 107 3.65 -10.55 -3.23
N GLN A 108 2.60 -9.85 -2.76
CA GLN A 108 2.33 -9.58 -1.34
C GLN A 108 0.88 -10.01 -0.99
N PRO A 109 0.59 -11.33 -0.97
CA PRO A 109 -0.79 -11.81 -0.84
C PRO A 109 -1.41 -11.52 0.54
N GLN A 110 -0.62 -11.40 1.60
CA GLN A 110 -1.09 -11.06 2.94
C GLN A 110 -1.55 -9.61 3.00
N GLU A 111 -0.70 -8.68 2.58
CA GLU A 111 -0.97 -7.25 2.51
C GLU A 111 -2.16 -6.96 1.60
N SER A 112 -2.25 -7.67 0.48
CA SER A 112 -3.36 -7.57 -0.46
C SER A 112 -4.69 -7.97 0.17
N ARG A 113 -4.74 -9.06 0.94
CA ARG A 113 -5.94 -9.45 1.68
C ARG A 113 -6.32 -8.42 2.75
N ILE A 114 -5.35 -7.81 3.43
CA ILE A 114 -5.59 -6.72 4.37
C ILE A 114 -6.24 -5.54 3.65
N MET A 115 -5.68 -5.10 2.52
CA MET A 115 -6.23 -3.99 1.73
C MET A 115 -7.65 -4.30 1.24
N LEU A 116 -7.88 -5.48 0.69
CA LEU A 116 -9.20 -5.89 0.20
C LEU A 116 -10.24 -6.02 1.31
N SER A 117 -9.82 -6.41 2.53
CA SER A 117 -10.72 -6.48 3.69
C SER A 117 -11.22 -5.11 4.16
N ILE A 118 -10.42 -4.06 3.95
CA ILE A 118 -10.78 -2.66 4.26
C ILE A 118 -11.63 -2.08 3.12
N GLY A 119 -11.36 -2.49 1.90
CA GLY A 119 -12.12 -2.12 0.72
C GLY A 119 -12.11 -0.62 0.44
N VAL A 120 -13.27 -0.08 0.06
CA VAL A 120 -13.42 1.32 -0.37
C VAL A 120 -13.08 2.36 0.70
N SER A 121 -13.07 1.97 1.99
CA SER A 121 -12.66 2.87 3.08
C SER A 121 -11.20 3.32 2.95
N LEU A 122 -10.36 2.57 2.22
CA LEU A 122 -8.99 2.99 1.88
C LEU A 122 -8.94 4.31 1.10
N LEU A 123 -9.96 4.63 0.32
CA LEU A 123 -10.00 5.84 -0.51
C LEU A 123 -10.12 7.12 0.32
N SER A 124 -10.64 7.00 1.54
CA SER A 124 -10.74 8.12 2.51
C SER A 124 -9.57 8.16 3.49
N SER A 125 -8.56 7.27 3.33
CA SER A 125 -7.39 7.26 4.20
C SER A 125 -6.49 8.46 3.91
N ASP A 126 -5.96 9.07 4.96
CA ASP A 126 -4.91 10.08 4.90
C ASP A 126 -3.48 9.48 4.78
N ARG A 127 -3.38 8.15 4.75
CA ARG A 127 -2.15 7.37 4.68
C ARG A 127 -2.12 6.43 3.48
N GLY A 128 -0.94 5.97 3.12
CA GLY A 128 -0.75 4.94 2.11
C GLY A 128 -0.94 5.42 0.68
N LEU A 129 -1.71 4.66 -0.10
CA LEU A 129 -1.80 4.83 -1.56
C LEU A 129 -2.76 5.95 -1.98
N ALA A 130 -3.88 6.15 -1.27
CA ALA A 130 -4.92 7.11 -1.67
C ALA A 130 -4.42 8.57 -1.75
N PRO A 131 -3.75 9.14 -0.72
CA PRO A 131 -3.24 10.51 -0.81
C PRO A 131 -2.14 10.65 -1.87
N ARG A 132 -1.36 9.62 -2.12
CA ARG A 132 -0.33 9.59 -3.18
C ARG A 132 -0.96 9.60 -4.56
N ALA A 133 -1.96 8.76 -4.79
CA ALA A 133 -2.70 8.72 -6.05
C ALA A 133 -3.40 10.04 -6.32
N LYS A 134 -4.06 10.65 -5.31
CA LYS A 134 -4.71 11.95 -5.45
C LYS A 134 -3.70 13.04 -5.81
N ARG A 135 -2.54 13.08 -5.16
CA ARG A 135 -1.46 14.02 -5.47
C ARG A 135 -0.99 13.87 -6.93
N ASP A 136 -0.79 12.64 -7.40
CA ASP A 136 -0.35 12.40 -8.77
C ASP A 136 -1.44 12.75 -9.80
N ILE A 137 -2.72 12.51 -9.51
CA ILE A 137 -3.87 12.91 -10.34
C ILE A 137 -3.92 14.45 -10.45
N VAL A 138 -3.85 15.17 -9.33
CA VAL A 138 -3.86 16.64 -9.31
C VAL A 138 -2.68 17.18 -10.12
N ALA A 139 -1.46 16.72 -9.85
CA ALA A 139 -0.27 17.18 -10.57
C ALA A 139 -0.34 16.89 -12.07
N ALA A 140 -0.90 15.72 -12.47
CA ALA A 140 -1.08 15.39 -13.88
C ALA A 140 -2.15 16.25 -14.56
N SER A 141 -3.20 16.64 -13.83
CA SER A 141 -4.24 17.56 -14.34
C SER A 141 -3.68 18.97 -14.51
N GLU A 142 -2.97 19.50 -13.51
CA GLU A 142 -2.31 20.81 -13.58
C GLU A 142 -1.27 20.89 -14.71
N ALA A 143 -0.57 19.79 -14.98
CA ALA A 143 0.37 19.68 -16.11
C ALA A 143 -0.33 19.46 -17.47
N GLY A 144 -1.66 19.45 -17.53
CA GLY A 144 -2.43 19.19 -18.76
C GLY A 144 -2.25 17.77 -19.31
N ARG A 145 -1.85 16.82 -18.45
CA ARG A 145 -1.67 15.41 -18.82
C ARG A 145 -2.95 14.60 -18.66
N PHE A 146 -3.78 14.95 -17.68
CA PHE A 146 -5.11 14.40 -17.43
C PHE A 146 -6.18 15.47 -17.68
N GLN A 147 -7.36 15.02 -18.08
CA GLN A 147 -8.58 15.82 -18.20
C GLN A 147 -9.52 15.38 -17.07
N VAL A 148 -9.25 15.86 -15.86
CA VAL A 148 -9.97 15.52 -14.64
C VAL A 148 -10.46 16.82 -14.01
N ASP A 149 -11.77 16.96 -13.90
CA ASP A 149 -12.42 18.14 -13.29
C ASP A 149 -12.48 18.02 -11.77
N ASP A 150 -12.72 16.80 -11.27
CA ASP A 150 -12.80 16.50 -9.83
C ASP A 150 -11.82 15.36 -9.46
N PRO A 151 -10.72 15.68 -8.77
CA PRO A 151 -9.74 14.68 -8.33
C PRO A 151 -10.28 13.62 -7.36
N ASP A 152 -11.35 13.92 -6.60
CA ASP A 152 -11.95 12.95 -5.68
C ASP A 152 -12.76 11.91 -6.45
N ILE A 153 -13.50 12.32 -7.48
CA ILE A 153 -14.18 11.39 -8.39
C ILE A 153 -13.15 10.51 -9.12
N ALA A 154 -12.08 11.11 -9.62
CA ALA A 154 -11.01 10.38 -10.31
C ALA A 154 -10.34 9.36 -9.38
N LEU A 155 -10.07 9.73 -8.13
CA LEU A 155 -9.53 8.82 -7.12
C LEU A 155 -10.51 7.67 -6.82
N ALA A 156 -11.81 7.96 -6.70
CA ALA A 156 -12.82 6.93 -6.45
C ALA A 156 -12.89 5.92 -7.60
N ILE A 157 -12.82 6.39 -8.85
CA ILE A 157 -12.79 5.54 -10.05
C ILE A 157 -11.53 4.68 -10.06
N ALA A 158 -10.35 5.29 -9.96
CA ALA A 158 -9.07 4.58 -10.02
C ALA A 158 -8.92 3.60 -8.86
N GLY A 159 -9.25 4.02 -7.65
CA GLY A 159 -9.15 3.17 -6.45
C GLY A 159 -10.17 2.03 -6.48
N GLY A 160 -11.40 2.27 -6.92
CA GLY A 160 -12.42 1.24 -7.12
C GLY A 160 -11.98 0.20 -8.16
N ALA A 161 -11.42 0.64 -9.29
CA ALA A 161 -10.89 -0.25 -10.31
C ALA A 161 -9.67 -1.07 -9.79
N LEU A 162 -8.80 -0.45 -8.98
CA LEU A 162 -7.66 -1.15 -8.36
C LEU A 162 -8.11 -2.22 -7.36
N LEU A 163 -9.09 -1.93 -6.51
CA LEU A 163 -9.65 -2.92 -5.59
C LEU A 163 -10.37 -4.05 -6.34
N GLY A 164 -11.11 -3.72 -7.39
CA GLY A 164 -11.74 -4.70 -8.29
C GLY A 164 -10.71 -5.58 -8.98
N LEU A 165 -9.59 -5.02 -9.44
CA LEU A 165 -8.45 -5.79 -9.98
C LEU A 165 -7.88 -6.75 -8.93
N GLY A 166 -7.64 -6.28 -7.70
CA GLY A 166 -7.13 -7.12 -6.62
C GLY A 166 -8.05 -8.30 -6.31
N GLN A 167 -9.37 -8.06 -6.23
CA GLN A 167 -10.35 -9.13 -6.02
C GLN A 167 -10.39 -10.11 -7.20
N LEU A 168 -10.38 -9.60 -8.44
CA LEU A 168 -10.35 -10.42 -9.64
C LEU A 168 -9.13 -11.36 -9.68
N LEU A 169 -7.96 -10.84 -9.33
CA LEU A 169 -6.74 -11.63 -9.27
C LEU A 169 -6.78 -12.67 -8.13
N LEU A 170 -7.42 -12.36 -7.01
CA LEU A 170 -7.61 -13.31 -5.92
C LEU A 170 -8.54 -14.47 -6.34
N ASP A 171 -9.63 -14.15 -7.03
CA ASP A 171 -10.64 -15.12 -7.47
C ASP A 171 -10.14 -15.99 -8.66
N GLN A 172 -9.19 -15.47 -9.44
CA GLN A 172 -8.65 -16.14 -10.64
C GLN A 172 -7.12 -16.29 -10.53
N PRO A 173 -6.63 -17.28 -9.78
CA PRO A 173 -5.20 -17.44 -9.50
C PRO A 173 -4.33 -17.65 -10.75
N ASP A 174 -4.87 -18.22 -11.81
CA ASP A 174 -4.15 -18.50 -13.07
C ASP A 174 -4.16 -17.31 -14.05
N ARG A 175 -4.85 -16.21 -13.72
CA ARG A 175 -4.88 -15.00 -14.55
C ARG A 175 -3.50 -14.33 -14.56
N ASP A 176 -3.06 -13.91 -15.74
CA ASP A 176 -1.86 -13.08 -15.89
C ASP A 176 -2.07 -11.73 -15.20
N ASP A 177 -1.44 -11.55 -14.05
CA ASP A 177 -1.54 -10.34 -13.23
C ASP A 177 -0.86 -9.15 -13.91
N ALA A 178 0.26 -9.39 -14.60
CA ALA A 178 1.02 -8.36 -15.26
C ALA A 178 0.20 -7.74 -16.39
N GLN A 179 -0.29 -8.55 -17.31
CA GLN A 179 -1.10 -8.09 -18.42
C GLN A 179 -2.41 -7.46 -17.94
N THR A 180 -3.07 -8.08 -16.94
CA THR A 180 -4.35 -7.56 -16.43
C THR A 180 -4.19 -6.20 -15.76
N ALA A 181 -3.12 -6.00 -14.99
CA ALA A 181 -2.84 -4.71 -14.37
C ALA A 181 -2.52 -3.64 -15.41
N ASP A 182 -1.80 -3.99 -16.49
CA ASP A 182 -1.49 -3.06 -17.57
C ASP A 182 -2.76 -2.67 -18.36
N ASP A 183 -3.67 -3.61 -18.60
CA ASP A 183 -4.94 -3.37 -19.26
C ASP A 183 -5.84 -2.43 -18.42
N VAL A 184 -6.01 -2.71 -17.13
CA VAL A 184 -6.79 -1.86 -16.21
C VAL A 184 -6.16 -0.47 -16.11
N THR A 185 -4.82 -0.37 -16.03
CA THR A 185 -4.12 0.93 -16.01
C THR A 185 -4.40 1.72 -17.27
N ARG A 186 -4.34 1.08 -18.45
CA ARG A 186 -4.63 1.71 -19.74
C ARG A 186 -6.05 2.27 -19.78
N ASP A 187 -7.02 1.51 -19.28
CA ASP A 187 -8.42 1.94 -19.28
C ASP A 187 -8.65 3.11 -18.31
N VAL A 188 -8.06 3.09 -17.12
CA VAL A 188 -8.10 4.21 -16.16
C VAL A 188 -7.46 5.48 -16.77
N LEU A 189 -6.30 5.36 -17.42
CA LEU A 189 -5.67 6.49 -18.11
C LEU A 189 -6.57 7.07 -19.21
N ARG A 190 -7.27 6.23 -19.96
CA ARG A 190 -8.21 6.68 -20.99
C ARG A 190 -9.42 7.40 -20.39
N MET A 191 -9.92 6.94 -19.25
CA MET A 191 -10.98 7.63 -18.50
C MET A 191 -10.53 9.02 -18.03
N PHE A 192 -9.22 9.20 -17.77
CA PHE A 192 -8.62 10.50 -17.45
C PHE A 192 -8.26 11.35 -18.70
N GLY A 193 -8.79 11.01 -19.87
CA GLY A 193 -8.60 11.77 -21.10
C GLY A 193 -7.26 11.56 -21.81
N VAL A 194 -6.46 10.57 -21.36
CA VAL A 194 -5.20 10.24 -22.04
C VAL A 194 -5.50 9.56 -23.39
N THR A 195 -4.84 10.01 -24.46
CA THR A 195 -5.02 9.41 -25.79
C THR A 195 -4.62 7.93 -25.80
N ALA A 196 -5.27 7.10 -26.64
CA ALA A 196 -4.98 5.67 -26.72
C ALA A 196 -3.49 5.37 -26.94
N LYS A 197 -2.84 6.09 -27.87
CA LYS A 197 -1.40 5.94 -28.17
C LYS A 197 -0.51 6.26 -26.97
N ARG A 198 -0.86 7.28 -26.17
CA ARG A 198 -0.09 7.64 -24.97
C ARG A 198 -0.33 6.66 -23.85
N ALA A 199 -1.58 6.23 -23.62
CA ALA A 199 -1.92 5.23 -22.61
C ALA A 199 -1.17 3.92 -22.87
N GLU A 200 -1.17 3.43 -24.13
CA GLU A 200 -0.41 2.26 -24.55
C GLU A 200 1.08 2.41 -24.25
N ARG A 201 1.69 3.55 -24.61
CA ARG A 201 3.10 3.80 -24.31
C ARG A 201 3.41 3.75 -22.80
N LEU A 202 2.52 4.33 -21.97
CA LEU A 202 2.72 4.38 -20.52
C LEU A 202 2.60 2.98 -19.88
N THR A 203 1.78 2.10 -20.46
CA THR A 203 1.57 0.75 -19.94
C THR A 203 2.55 -0.28 -20.48
N THR A 204 3.32 0.04 -21.52
CA THR A 204 4.37 -0.82 -22.08
C THR A 204 5.79 -0.48 -21.63
N GLN A 205 5.99 0.65 -20.92
CA GLN A 205 7.29 0.99 -20.35
C GLN A 205 7.76 -0.05 -19.34
N ALA A 206 9.07 -0.29 -19.28
CA ALA A 206 9.65 -1.16 -18.26
C ALA A 206 9.35 -0.61 -16.85
N LEU A 207 8.93 -1.51 -15.95
CA LEU A 207 8.72 -1.17 -14.55
C LEU A 207 10.01 -1.33 -13.75
N PRO A 208 10.21 -0.53 -12.68
CA PRO A 208 11.23 -0.80 -11.68
C PRO A 208 11.04 -2.21 -11.07
N ASP A 209 12.16 -2.81 -10.67
CA ASP A 209 12.15 -4.12 -10.04
C ASP A 209 11.62 -4.02 -8.59
N LEU A 210 10.50 -4.71 -8.32
CA LEU A 210 9.89 -4.78 -7.00
C LEU A 210 10.72 -5.58 -5.99
N THR A 211 11.64 -6.44 -6.44
CA THR A 211 12.49 -7.24 -5.57
C THR A 211 13.66 -6.44 -5.01
N SER A 212 14.12 -5.42 -5.72
CA SER A 212 15.25 -4.57 -5.30
C SER A 212 14.95 -3.68 -4.07
N GLY A 213 13.69 -3.54 -3.68
CA GLY A 213 13.26 -2.72 -2.54
C GLY A 213 13.18 -3.47 -1.20
N ASN A 214 13.31 -4.80 -1.20
CA ASN A 214 13.07 -5.63 -0.01
C ASN A 214 14.34 -5.85 0.85
N ASP A 215 15.54 -5.58 0.31
CA ASP A 215 16.80 -5.83 1.02
C ASP A 215 17.13 -4.79 2.10
N ALA A 216 16.43 -3.66 2.13
CA ALA A 216 16.68 -2.61 3.12
C ALA A 216 15.98 -2.83 4.48
N GLY A 217 15.04 -3.77 4.59
CA GLY A 217 14.25 -4.05 5.80
C GLY A 217 14.74 -5.23 6.64
N SER A 218 15.70 -6.04 6.16
CA SER A 218 16.15 -7.27 6.84
C SER A 218 17.45 -7.13 7.63
N ALA A 219 18.04 -5.95 7.70
CA ALA A 219 19.33 -5.71 8.35
C ALA A 219 19.22 -4.68 9.49
N ALA A 220 18.29 -4.85 10.44
CA ALA A 220 18.26 -4.07 11.67
C ALA A 220 17.77 -4.92 12.86
#